data_a55ed929068da747b1e649e290a3b7de
#
_entry.id   a55ed929068da747b1e649e290a3b7de
#
_cell.length_a   1.000
_cell.length_b   1.000
_cell.length_c   1.000
_cell.angle_alpha   90.00
_cell.angle_beta   90.00
_cell.angle_gamma   90.00
#
_symmetry.space_group_name_H-M   'P 1'
#
loop_
_entity.id
_entity.type
_entity.pdbx_description
1 polymer ?
#
loop_
_entity_poly.entity_id
_entity_poly.type
_entity_poly.pdbx_seq_one_letter_code
_entity_poly.pdbx_strand_id
1 'polypeptide(L)'
;MAAMLEFRTSGYNPYAVKYSPYYDSRVAVASSANFGIVGNGRVFALGLTAQGLIAAGGDGSLKLFDLAVDEFPVMNFHEHKRETFSVCWNPVTKDTFVSSSWDGTVKIWSPTRPHSLRTLPIGSCTYSTSFCPSNPALISAVSSDSHLRIFDLRTPTSAKYHLVSTIPVHAAGSPPAEALTHDWNKYNDTVVATGGVDCIIRTFDTRSPAAGPLCLMQGHEYAVRRLAWSPHASDVLISGSYDMTVRLWNDASAHPSGPLAGAKPGHQLGVMNRHTEFVTGVDWCLFGVGGWVASVGWDERVLLWDSNILMGPGPRR
;
A
#
# COMPACT_ATOMS: atom_id res chain seq x y z
N MET A 1 -29.74 -7.30 -0.36
CA MET A 1 -29.16 -6.32 0.57
C MET A 1 -28.10 -5.54 -0.17
N ALA A 2 -27.92 -4.26 0.11
CA ALA A 2 -26.97 -3.42 -0.61
C ALA A 2 -25.54 -3.97 -0.40
N ALA A 3 -24.90 -4.40 -1.48
CA ALA A 3 -23.52 -4.90 -1.45
C ALA A 3 -22.49 -3.75 -1.40
N MET A 4 -22.92 -2.53 -1.10
CA MET A 4 -22.07 -1.34 -1.05
C MET A 4 -22.59 -0.35 0.00
N LEU A 5 -21.67 0.19 0.79
CA LEU A 5 -21.90 1.31 1.71
C LEU A 5 -21.05 2.50 1.25
N GLU A 6 -21.61 3.70 1.34
CA GLU A 6 -20.94 4.96 0.98
C GLU A 6 -20.90 5.89 2.18
N PHE A 7 -19.74 6.51 2.42
CA PHE A 7 -19.54 7.62 3.33
C PHE A 7 -18.86 8.76 2.58
N ARG A 8 -19.17 10.02 2.94
CA ARG A 8 -18.54 11.21 2.34
C ARG A 8 -17.70 11.98 3.33
N THR A 9 -16.50 12.33 2.90
CA THR A 9 -15.56 13.18 3.62
C THR A 9 -15.69 14.64 3.20
N SER A 10 -16.91 15.18 3.19
CA SER A 10 -17.26 16.48 2.59
C SER A 10 -16.24 17.58 2.86
N GLY A 11 -15.70 18.18 1.79
CA GLY A 11 -14.64 19.19 1.81
C GLY A 11 -13.22 18.66 2.03
N TYR A 12 -13.05 17.32 2.05
CA TYR A 12 -11.74 16.70 2.19
C TYR A 12 -11.55 15.57 1.16
N ASN A 13 -10.47 15.65 0.40
CA ASN A 13 -10.09 14.63 -0.55
C ASN A 13 -9.36 13.49 0.18
N PRO A 14 -9.87 12.25 0.16
CA PRO A 14 -9.18 11.10 0.73
C PRO A 14 -7.92 10.71 -0.03
N TYR A 15 -6.88 10.34 0.71
CA TYR A 15 -5.59 9.88 0.16
C TYR A 15 -5.25 8.44 0.52
N ALA A 16 -5.79 7.94 1.61
CA ALA A 16 -5.56 6.57 2.04
C ALA A 16 -6.73 6.06 2.86
N VAL A 17 -6.97 4.76 2.75
CA VAL A 17 -7.92 4.02 3.56
C VAL A 17 -7.24 2.78 4.13
N LYS A 18 -7.56 2.44 5.38
CA LYS A 18 -7.11 1.21 6.01
C LYS A 18 -8.22 0.61 6.86
N TYR A 19 -8.47 -0.68 6.70
CA TYR A 19 -9.28 -1.45 7.63
C TYR A 19 -8.56 -1.65 8.96
N SER A 20 -9.33 -1.73 10.02
CA SER A 20 -8.80 -2.14 11.32
C SER A 20 -8.28 -3.57 11.23
N PRO A 21 -7.07 -3.85 11.75
CA PRO A 21 -6.57 -5.22 11.82
C PRO A 21 -7.21 -6.05 12.94
N TYR A 22 -8.24 -5.52 13.62
CA TYR A 22 -8.88 -6.15 14.78
C TYR A 22 -10.39 -6.25 14.66
N TYR A 23 -11.03 -5.44 13.78
CA TYR A 23 -12.48 -5.33 13.65
C TYR A 23 -12.89 -5.20 12.19
N ASP A 24 -13.89 -5.95 11.79
CA ASP A 24 -14.46 -5.97 10.43
C ASP A 24 -15.27 -4.71 10.08
N SER A 25 -15.75 -4.00 11.11
CA SER A 25 -16.64 -2.85 11.00
C SER A 25 -15.94 -1.48 11.07
N ARG A 26 -14.60 -1.43 10.94
CA ARG A 26 -13.84 -0.20 11.20
C ARG A 26 -12.83 0.12 10.14
N VAL A 27 -12.87 1.38 9.71
CA VAL A 27 -12.03 1.91 8.64
C VAL A 27 -11.48 3.26 9.09
N ALA A 28 -10.19 3.49 8.86
CA ALA A 28 -9.57 4.80 9.00
C ALA A 28 -9.33 5.40 7.61
N VAL A 29 -9.63 6.68 7.45
CA VAL A 29 -9.44 7.41 6.20
C VAL A 29 -8.61 8.66 6.47
N ALA A 30 -7.47 8.78 5.82
CA ALA A 30 -6.66 9.99 5.83
C ALA A 30 -7.08 10.89 4.65
N SER A 31 -7.40 12.14 4.93
CA SER A 31 -7.90 13.10 3.95
C SER A 31 -7.24 14.46 4.11
N SER A 32 -7.25 15.28 3.06
CA SER A 32 -6.76 16.66 3.10
C SER A 32 -7.70 17.57 2.36
N ALA A 33 -7.89 18.78 2.88
CA ALA A 33 -8.64 19.84 2.19
C ALA A 33 -7.80 20.44 1.05
N ASN A 34 -8.47 20.97 0.03
CA ASN A 34 -7.84 21.67 -1.10
C ASN A 34 -6.70 20.88 -1.75
N PHE A 35 -6.90 19.57 -1.96
CA PHE A 35 -5.91 18.68 -2.56
C PHE A 35 -4.54 18.69 -1.86
N GLY A 36 -4.49 18.99 -0.57
CA GLY A 36 -3.24 19.05 0.21
C GLY A 36 -2.39 20.28 0.00
N ILE A 37 -2.87 21.27 -0.77
CA ILE A 37 -2.11 22.51 -1.07
C ILE A 37 -1.98 23.41 0.18
N VAL A 38 -2.94 23.32 1.08
CA VAL A 38 -2.94 24.10 2.33
C VAL A 38 -3.07 23.14 3.48
N GLY A 39 -2.00 22.70 4.06
CA GLY A 39 -1.75 21.89 5.26
C GLY A 39 -2.88 21.38 6.18
N ASN A 40 -4.13 21.41 5.76
CA ASN A 40 -5.30 21.01 6.52
C ASN A 40 -5.68 19.57 6.25
N GLY A 41 -4.97 18.66 6.92
CA GLY A 41 -5.31 17.22 6.91
C GLY A 41 -6.33 16.86 7.99
N ARG A 42 -7.17 15.88 7.70
CA ARG A 42 -8.10 15.26 8.67
C ARG A 42 -8.04 13.75 8.55
N VAL A 43 -8.09 13.08 9.70
CA VAL A 43 -8.29 11.64 9.77
C VAL A 43 -9.71 11.37 10.21
N PHE A 44 -10.45 10.60 9.42
CA PHE A 44 -11.77 10.10 9.78
C PHE A 44 -11.61 8.67 10.28
N ALA A 45 -12.07 8.39 11.49
CA ALA A 45 -12.21 7.04 12.02
C ALA A 45 -13.68 6.65 11.93
N LEU A 46 -13.99 5.70 11.06
CA LEU A 46 -15.34 5.17 10.88
C LEU A 46 -15.48 3.92 11.76
N GLY A 47 -16.18 4.07 12.88
CA GLY A 47 -16.33 3.01 13.90
C GLY A 47 -15.18 2.98 14.92
N LEU A 48 -15.47 2.89 16.20
CA LEU A 48 -14.51 3.18 17.29
C LEU A 48 -14.03 1.94 18.03
N THR A 49 -12.70 1.84 18.27
CA THR A 49 -12.07 1.21 19.44
C THR A 49 -10.65 1.71 19.70
N ALA A 50 -10.22 1.54 20.94
CA ALA A 50 -8.99 2.01 21.55
C ALA A 50 -7.74 1.28 21.01
N GLN A 51 -7.17 1.73 19.88
CA GLN A 51 -5.79 1.44 19.51
C GLN A 51 -5.24 2.59 18.65
N GLY A 52 -3.90 2.83 18.76
CA GLY A 52 -3.27 3.97 18.13
C GLY A 52 -3.30 3.95 16.60
N LEU A 53 -3.60 5.07 15.99
CA LEU A 53 -3.56 5.31 14.56
C LEU A 53 -2.38 6.25 14.23
N ILE A 54 -1.59 5.91 13.21
CA ILE A 54 -0.53 6.80 12.70
C ILE A 54 -0.94 7.37 11.35
N ALA A 55 -0.83 8.68 11.22
CA ALA A 55 -1.03 9.41 9.97
C ALA A 55 0.28 10.05 9.49
N ALA A 56 0.55 9.94 8.18
CA ALA A 56 1.63 10.63 7.49
C ALA A 56 1.15 11.99 7.00
N GLY A 57 1.95 13.03 7.19
CA GLY A 57 1.62 14.40 6.84
C GLY A 57 2.40 14.92 5.62
N GLY A 58 1.76 15.81 4.85
CA GLY A 58 2.40 16.54 3.75
C GLY A 58 3.47 17.53 4.20
N ASP A 59 3.52 17.84 5.50
CA ASP A 59 4.56 18.64 6.14
C ASP A 59 5.81 17.85 6.56
N GLY A 60 5.88 16.57 6.24
CA GLY A 60 6.96 15.67 6.68
C GLY A 60 6.77 15.11 8.08
N SER A 61 5.69 15.45 8.76
CA SER A 61 5.40 14.93 10.09
C SER A 61 4.66 13.60 10.05
N LEU A 62 4.77 12.84 11.14
CA LEU A 62 3.96 11.68 11.44
C LEU A 62 3.25 11.92 12.77
N LYS A 63 1.96 11.67 12.80
CA LYS A 63 1.15 11.93 13.98
C LYS A 63 0.54 10.63 14.49
N LEU A 64 0.84 10.30 15.74
CA LEU A 64 0.24 9.17 16.44
C LEU A 64 -0.98 9.66 17.21
N PHE A 65 -2.10 9.02 16.96
CA PHE A 65 -3.37 9.26 17.66
C PHE A 65 -3.70 8.06 18.54
N ASP A 66 -4.16 8.34 19.75
CA ASP A 66 -4.87 7.38 20.57
C ASP A 66 -6.37 7.63 20.38
N LEU A 67 -7.11 6.62 19.93
CA LEU A 67 -8.55 6.77 19.68
C LEU A 67 -9.38 6.88 20.97
N ALA A 68 -8.76 6.68 22.13
CA ALA A 68 -9.38 6.94 23.44
C ALA A 68 -9.24 8.40 23.90
N VAL A 69 -8.37 9.19 23.22
CA VAL A 69 -8.13 10.60 23.51
C VAL A 69 -8.59 11.42 22.33
N ASP A 70 -9.63 12.20 22.53
CA ASP A 70 -10.21 13.04 21.49
C ASP A 70 -9.31 14.25 21.12
N GLU A 71 -9.33 14.62 19.83
CA GLU A 71 -8.90 15.88 19.22
C GLU A 71 -7.42 16.03 18.86
N PHE A 72 -6.45 15.51 19.61
CA PHE A 72 -5.03 15.80 19.36
C PHE A 72 -4.16 14.53 19.24
N PRO A 73 -3.10 14.56 18.43
CA PRO A 73 -2.14 13.47 18.41
C PRO A 73 -1.40 13.38 19.73
N VAL A 74 -1.24 12.16 20.24
CA VAL A 74 -0.49 11.90 21.48
C VAL A 74 1.03 12.01 21.27
N MET A 75 1.50 11.89 20.01
CA MET A 75 2.89 12.11 19.65
C MET A 75 3.02 12.63 18.22
N ASN A 76 3.99 13.51 18.01
CA ASN A 76 4.35 14.05 16.71
C ASN A 76 5.84 13.73 16.44
N PHE A 77 6.12 13.08 15.30
CA PHE A 77 7.46 12.75 14.83
C PHE A 77 7.77 13.67 13.66
N HIS A 78 8.86 14.43 13.72
CA HIS A 78 9.19 15.43 12.71
C HIS A 78 10.69 15.40 12.40
N GLU A 79 11.10 14.46 11.54
CA GLU A 79 12.50 14.34 11.06
C GLU A 79 12.58 14.24 9.53
N HIS A 80 11.50 13.89 8.84
CA HIS A 80 11.49 13.98 7.39
C HIS A 80 11.53 15.45 6.95
N LYS A 81 12.31 15.72 5.90
CA LYS A 81 12.55 17.07 5.37
C LYS A 81 11.58 17.45 4.26
N ARG A 82 10.78 16.51 3.81
CA ARG A 82 9.78 16.65 2.77
C ARG A 82 8.55 15.79 3.10
N GLU A 83 7.57 15.83 2.24
CA GLU A 83 6.29 15.11 2.39
C GLU A 83 6.50 13.63 2.72
N THR A 84 5.75 13.15 3.70
CA THR A 84 5.72 11.72 4.06
C THR A 84 4.56 11.04 3.32
N PHE A 85 4.86 10.02 2.54
CA PHE A 85 3.92 9.39 1.61
C PHE A 85 3.28 8.11 2.12
N SER A 86 4.00 7.35 2.91
CA SER A 86 3.43 6.13 3.48
C SER A 86 3.92 5.88 4.90
N VAL A 87 3.09 5.16 5.63
CA VAL A 87 3.42 4.65 6.96
C VAL A 87 2.86 3.23 7.06
N CYS A 88 3.63 2.34 7.70
CA CYS A 88 3.24 0.97 7.92
C CYS A 88 3.72 0.48 9.28
N TRP A 89 2.81 -0.08 10.08
CA TRP A 89 3.15 -0.77 11.32
C TRP A 89 3.85 -2.09 11.02
N ASN A 90 4.76 -2.48 11.93
CA ASN A 90 5.30 -3.83 11.94
C ASN A 90 4.19 -4.82 12.33
N PRO A 91 3.77 -5.71 11.43
CA PRO A 91 2.63 -6.58 11.70
C PRO A 91 2.96 -7.70 12.70
N VAL A 92 4.25 -7.98 12.89
CA VAL A 92 4.72 -9.09 13.74
C VAL A 92 4.99 -8.61 15.16
N THR A 93 5.89 -7.63 15.35
CA THR A 93 6.29 -7.16 16.69
C THR A 93 5.35 -6.11 17.25
N LYS A 94 4.69 -5.32 16.39
CA LYS A 94 3.71 -4.27 16.75
C LYS A 94 4.27 -3.13 17.61
N ASP A 95 5.58 -3.05 17.76
CA ASP A 95 6.31 -2.09 18.59
C ASP A 95 7.06 -1.04 17.78
N THR A 96 7.07 -1.19 16.46
CA THR A 96 7.74 -0.31 15.52
C THR A 96 6.88 -0.02 14.29
N PHE A 97 7.18 1.06 13.59
CA PHE A 97 6.59 1.39 12.30
C PHE A 97 7.63 2.02 11.37
N VAL A 98 7.36 2.00 10.08
CA VAL A 98 8.20 2.61 9.05
C VAL A 98 7.44 3.72 8.34
N SER A 99 8.18 4.71 7.85
CA SER A 99 7.67 5.76 6.97
C SER A 99 8.56 5.96 5.76
N SER A 100 7.97 6.41 4.65
CA SER A 100 8.69 6.84 3.44
C SER A 100 8.38 8.29 3.10
N SER A 101 9.37 8.97 2.53
CA SER A 101 9.25 10.41 2.21
C SER A 101 9.91 10.76 0.87
N TRP A 102 9.47 11.86 0.30
CA TRP A 102 10.11 12.50 -0.83
C TRP A 102 11.51 13.05 -0.52
N ASP A 103 11.91 13.09 0.75
CA ASP A 103 13.29 13.40 1.13
C ASP A 103 14.29 12.29 0.74
N GLY A 104 13.81 11.21 0.14
CA GLY A 104 14.64 10.08 -0.31
C GLY A 104 15.07 9.15 0.81
N THR A 105 14.32 9.11 1.92
CA THR A 105 14.61 8.23 3.04
C THR A 105 13.41 7.38 3.45
N VAL A 106 13.72 6.22 4.01
CA VAL A 106 12.80 5.41 4.84
C VAL A 106 13.30 5.48 6.27
N LYS A 107 12.41 5.76 7.20
CA LYS A 107 12.73 5.83 8.63
C LYS A 107 11.96 4.78 9.42
N ILE A 108 12.64 4.24 10.44
CA ILE A 108 12.07 3.26 11.37
C ILE A 108 11.88 3.94 12.71
N TRP A 109 10.71 3.78 13.30
CA TRP A 109 10.29 4.47 14.51
C TRP A 109 9.78 3.51 15.56
N SER A 110 9.79 3.99 16.81
CA SER A 110 9.03 3.40 17.92
C SER A 110 8.01 4.41 18.43
N PRO A 111 6.78 3.99 18.76
CA PRO A 111 5.75 4.89 19.31
C PRO A 111 6.12 5.50 20.66
N THR A 112 7.18 5.00 21.31
CA THR A 112 7.64 5.45 22.63
C THR A 112 8.75 6.48 22.57
N ARG A 113 9.29 6.82 21.39
CA ARG A 113 10.42 7.73 21.22
C ARG A 113 10.17 8.75 20.13
N PRO A 114 10.47 10.04 20.34
CA PRO A 114 10.23 11.08 19.33
C PRO A 114 11.19 11.02 18.14
N HIS A 115 12.30 10.30 18.26
CA HIS A 115 13.33 10.19 17.22
C HIS A 115 13.31 8.83 16.54
N SER A 116 13.67 8.83 15.24
CA SER A 116 13.78 7.60 14.46
C SER A 116 14.87 6.68 15.04
N LEU A 117 14.57 5.39 15.04
CA LEU A 117 15.52 4.34 15.44
C LEU A 117 16.62 4.15 14.40
N ARG A 118 16.23 4.26 13.11
CA ARG A 118 17.13 4.10 11.95
C ARG A 118 16.61 4.91 10.78
N THR A 119 17.55 5.33 9.91
CA THR A 119 17.27 5.94 8.62
C THR A 119 17.93 5.11 7.53
N LEU A 120 17.15 4.71 6.53
CA LEU A 120 17.58 3.97 5.34
C LEU A 120 17.61 4.94 4.16
N PRO A 121 18.79 5.30 3.63
CA PRO A 121 18.87 6.21 2.49
C PRO A 121 18.47 5.48 1.20
N ILE A 122 17.56 6.07 0.44
CA ILE A 122 17.12 5.62 -0.89
C ILE A 122 17.77 6.50 -1.97
N GLY A 123 17.82 7.82 -1.74
CA GLY A 123 18.37 8.80 -2.66
C GLY A 123 17.38 9.28 -3.73
N SER A 124 16.15 8.77 -3.75
CA SER A 124 15.07 9.14 -4.68
C SER A 124 13.77 9.27 -3.93
N CYS A 125 12.82 10.06 -4.44
CA CYS A 125 11.49 10.21 -3.85
C CYS A 125 10.86 8.83 -3.56
N THR A 126 10.59 8.55 -2.29
CA THR A 126 10.10 7.22 -1.88
C THR A 126 8.61 7.30 -1.60
N TYR A 127 7.81 6.55 -2.38
CA TYR A 127 6.35 6.64 -2.35
C TYR A 127 5.69 5.63 -1.42
N SER A 128 6.29 4.46 -1.26
CA SER A 128 5.69 3.41 -0.45
C SER A 128 6.77 2.60 0.26
N THR A 129 6.50 2.24 1.51
CA THR A 129 7.33 1.33 2.32
C THR A 129 6.45 0.42 3.16
N SER A 130 6.87 -0.81 3.37
CA SER A 130 6.15 -1.77 4.21
C SER A 130 7.10 -2.80 4.83
N PHE A 131 6.69 -3.37 5.96
CA PHE A 131 7.31 -4.58 6.49
C PHE A 131 6.83 -5.82 5.71
N CYS A 132 7.67 -6.83 5.66
CA CYS A 132 7.27 -8.17 5.25
C CYS A 132 6.27 -8.73 6.28
N PRO A 133 5.14 -9.34 5.86
CA PRO A 133 4.11 -9.81 6.78
C PRO A 133 4.56 -10.88 7.77
N SER A 134 5.52 -11.72 7.39
CA SER A 134 6.02 -12.84 8.20
C SER A 134 7.35 -12.57 8.89
N ASN A 135 8.10 -11.53 8.45
CA ASN A 135 9.45 -11.26 8.97
C ASN A 135 9.59 -9.79 9.39
N PRO A 136 9.66 -9.52 10.71
CA PRO A 136 9.73 -8.16 11.25
C PRO A 136 11.03 -7.41 10.90
N ALA A 137 12.04 -8.11 10.42
CA ALA A 137 13.31 -7.52 10.05
C ALA A 137 13.42 -7.15 8.56
N LEU A 138 12.51 -7.62 7.71
CA LEU A 138 12.51 -7.29 6.29
C LEU A 138 11.59 -6.10 6.00
N ILE A 139 12.14 -5.12 5.28
CA ILE A 139 11.43 -3.92 4.83
C ILE A 139 11.59 -3.80 3.32
N SER A 140 10.53 -3.40 2.66
CA SER A 140 10.54 -3.05 1.24
C SER A 140 10.23 -1.58 1.03
N ALA A 141 10.75 -1.02 -0.07
CA ALA A 141 10.42 0.34 -0.50
C ALA A 141 10.45 0.47 -2.02
N VAL A 142 9.55 1.29 -2.57
CA VAL A 142 9.55 1.69 -3.98
C VAL A 142 9.71 3.19 -4.12
N SER A 143 10.37 3.62 -5.18
CA SER A 143 10.78 5.01 -5.38
C SER A 143 10.69 5.46 -6.83
N SER A 144 10.84 6.77 -7.04
CA SER A 144 10.75 7.42 -8.34
C SER A 144 11.81 6.96 -9.36
N ASP A 145 12.87 6.32 -8.91
CA ASP A 145 13.91 5.75 -9.77
C ASP A 145 13.57 4.36 -10.31
N SER A 146 12.33 3.94 -10.21
CA SER A 146 11.82 2.67 -10.78
C SER A 146 12.38 1.41 -10.12
N HIS A 147 12.73 1.45 -8.85
CA HIS A 147 13.27 0.30 -8.14
C HIS A 147 12.44 -0.11 -6.94
N LEU A 148 12.30 -1.41 -6.77
CA LEU A 148 11.90 -2.06 -5.51
C LEU A 148 13.17 -2.44 -4.74
N ARG A 149 13.32 -1.94 -3.53
CA ARG A 149 14.44 -2.23 -2.63
C ARG A 149 13.98 -3.05 -1.45
N ILE A 150 14.80 -4.03 -1.07
CA ILE A 150 14.59 -4.87 0.11
C ILE A 150 15.72 -4.63 1.08
N PHE A 151 15.38 -4.37 2.34
CA PHE A 151 16.29 -4.16 3.45
C PHE A 151 16.11 -5.26 4.49
N ASP A 152 17.22 -5.77 5.03
CA ASP A 152 17.22 -6.70 6.17
C ASP A 152 17.92 -6.06 7.37
N LEU A 153 17.15 -5.72 8.38
CA LEU A 153 17.63 -5.03 9.58
C LEU A 153 18.58 -5.86 10.45
N ARG A 154 18.71 -7.16 10.18
CA ARG A 154 19.66 -8.06 10.84
C ARG A 154 21.07 -7.92 10.30
N THR A 155 21.22 -7.40 9.08
CA THR A 155 22.55 -7.14 8.49
C THR A 155 23.22 -5.97 9.22
N PRO A 156 24.56 -5.91 9.27
CA PRO A 156 25.27 -4.78 9.84
C PRO A 156 24.96 -3.47 9.09
N THR A 157 24.86 -2.35 9.81
CA THR A 157 24.65 -1.02 9.20
C THR A 157 25.75 -0.65 8.21
N SER A 158 26.97 -1.13 8.43
CA SER A 158 28.12 -0.98 7.51
C SER A 158 27.89 -1.65 6.15
N ALA A 159 26.99 -2.63 6.05
CA ALA A 159 26.63 -3.31 4.82
C ALA A 159 25.55 -2.51 4.07
N LYS A 160 25.91 -1.46 3.35
CA LYS A 160 24.99 -0.67 2.48
C LYS A 160 23.69 -0.24 3.18
N TYR A 161 23.75 0.16 4.45
CA TYR A 161 22.57 0.54 5.23
C TYR A 161 21.46 -0.52 5.22
N HIS A 162 21.81 -1.79 5.42
CA HIS A 162 20.88 -2.93 5.42
C HIS A 162 20.26 -3.31 4.06
N LEU A 163 20.64 -2.67 2.97
CA LEU A 163 20.14 -2.99 1.62
C LEU A 163 20.66 -4.37 1.18
N VAL A 164 19.77 -5.31 0.95
CA VAL A 164 20.09 -6.68 0.52
C VAL A 164 19.73 -6.95 -0.94
N SER A 165 18.73 -6.26 -1.49
CA SER A 165 18.32 -6.45 -2.88
C SER A 165 17.78 -5.17 -3.49
N THR A 166 18.02 -5.00 -4.80
CA THR A 166 17.45 -3.94 -5.63
C THR A 166 16.94 -4.57 -6.91
N ILE A 167 15.65 -4.43 -7.16
CA ILE A 167 14.94 -5.05 -8.28
C ILE A 167 14.44 -3.90 -9.18
N PRO A 168 14.87 -3.82 -10.46
CA PRO A 168 14.29 -2.88 -11.40
C PRO A 168 12.84 -3.28 -11.70
N VAL A 169 11.91 -2.34 -11.54
CA VAL A 169 10.48 -2.59 -11.74
C VAL A 169 10.11 -2.62 -13.22
N HIS A 170 10.90 -1.96 -14.07
CA HIS A 170 10.68 -1.92 -15.51
C HIS A 170 11.65 -2.81 -16.27
N ALA A 171 11.24 -3.25 -17.47
CA ALA A 171 12.10 -4.00 -18.35
C ALA A 171 13.29 -3.15 -18.83
N ALA A 172 14.42 -3.78 -19.04
CA ALA A 172 15.59 -3.14 -19.62
C ALA A 172 15.24 -2.51 -21.00
N GLY A 173 15.63 -1.24 -21.20
CA GLY A 173 15.33 -0.51 -22.42
C GLY A 173 14.00 0.26 -22.44
N SER A 174 13.13 0.07 -21.45
CA SER A 174 11.94 0.92 -21.26
C SER A 174 12.33 2.23 -20.56
N PRO A 175 11.67 3.36 -20.87
CA PRO A 175 11.85 4.58 -20.09
C PRO A 175 11.53 4.29 -18.62
N PRO A 176 12.35 4.78 -17.66
CA PRO A 176 12.07 4.61 -16.26
C PRO A 176 10.77 5.33 -15.93
N ALA A 177 9.84 4.61 -15.31
CA ALA A 177 8.59 5.17 -14.80
C ALA A 177 8.51 4.95 -13.30
N GLU A 178 8.00 5.94 -12.58
CA GLU A 178 7.96 5.93 -11.12
C GLU A 178 7.13 4.74 -10.58
N ALA A 179 7.69 4.00 -9.63
CA ALA A 179 6.98 3.00 -8.86
C ALA A 179 6.30 3.67 -7.68
N LEU A 180 4.96 3.72 -7.69
CA LEU A 180 4.17 4.48 -6.72
C LEU A 180 3.69 3.64 -5.55
N THR A 181 3.53 2.34 -5.74
CA THR A 181 2.92 1.46 -4.75
C THR A 181 3.51 0.06 -4.84
N HIS A 182 3.50 -0.64 -3.71
CA HIS A 182 3.80 -2.06 -3.64
C HIS A 182 3.10 -2.69 -2.44
N ASP A 183 2.94 -4.00 -2.46
CA ASP A 183 2.48 -4.77 -1.32
C ASP A 183 3.02 -6.20 -1.37
N TRP A 184 3.26 -6.78 -0.20
CA TRP A 184 3.68 -8.18 -0.03
C TRP A 184 2.50 -9.12 -0.16
N ASN A 185 2.70 -10.24 -0.83
CA ASN A 185 1.75 -11.35 -0.80
C ASN A 185 1.59 -11.86 0.64
N LYS A 186 0.35 -12.11 1.06
CA LYS A 186 0.04 -12.48 2.45
C LYS A 186 0.30 -13.95 2.75
N TYR A 187 0.43 -14.78 1.70
CA TYR A 187 0.65 -16.24 1.78
C TYR A 187 2.05 -16.66 1.33
N ASN A 188 2.71 -15.82 0.52
CA ASN A 188 4.07 -16.05 0.05
C ASN A 188 4.93 -14.82 0.34
N ASP A 189 5.69 -14.89 1.41
CA ASP A 189 6.54 -13.82 1.93
C ASP A 189 7.77 -13.48 1.06
N THR A 190 7.93 -14.16 -0.07
CA THR A 190 8.96 -13.84 -1.07
C THR A 190 8.41 -13.11 -2.28
N VAL A 191 7.09 -12.97 -2.41
CA VAL A 191 6.44 -12.31 -3.54
C VAL A 191 5.97 -10.91 -3.18
N VAL A 192 6.34 -9.94 -4.02
CA VAL A 192 5.92 -8.54 -3.90
C VAL A 192 5.29 -8.10 -5.22
N ALA A 193 4.12 -7.45 -5.13
CA ALA A 193 3.51 -6.76 -6.25
C ALA A 193 3.90 -5.28 -6.26
N THR A 194 4.10 -4.71 -7.44
CA THR A 194 4.40 -3.29 -7.65
C THR A 194 3.47 -2.68 -8.71
N GLY A 195 3.20 -1.39 -8.59
CA GLY A 195 2.45 -0.63 -9.58
C GLY A 195 2.93 0.83 -9.61
N GLY A 196 2.71 1.51 -10.71
CA GLY A 196 3.21 2.88 -10.87
C GLY A 196 2.66 3.61 -12.09
N VAL A 197 3.44 4.56 -12.57
CA VAL A 197 3.06 5.50 -13.63
C VAL A 197 2.87 4.82 -15.00
N ASP A 198 3.51 3.68 -15.21
CA ASP A 198 3.39 2.90 -16.46
C ASP A 198 2.10 2.08 -16.57
N CYS A 199 1.19 2.18 -15.58
CA CYS A 199 -0.12 1.54 -15.56
C CYS A 199 -0.10 -0.01 -15.48
N ILE A 200 1.09 -0.61 -15.29
CA ILE A 200 1.26 -2.07 -15.25
C ILE A 200 1.56 -2.54 -13.83
N ILE A 201 0.81 -3.54 -13.38
CA ILE A 201 1.11 -4.22 -12.12
C ILE A 201 2.02 -5.40 -12.42
N ARG A 202 3.09 -5.55 -11.62
CA ARG A 202 4.07 -6.64 -11.73
C ARG A 202 4.27 -7.33 -10.41
N THR A 203 4.46 -8.64 -10.43
CA THR A 203 4.89 -9.40 -9.25
C THR A 203 6.32 -9.88 -9.43
N PHE A 204 7.08 -9.91 -8.33
CA PHE A 204 8.49 -10.28 -8.30
C PHE A 204 8.77 -11.25 -7.16
N ASP A 205 9.69 -12.20 -7.39
CA ASP A 205 10.30 -12.99 -6.31
C ASP A 205 11.55 -12.26 -5.80
N THR A 206 11.51 -11.85 -4.54
CA THR A 206 12.60 -11.11 -3.89
C THR A 206 13.91 -11.90 -3.75
N ARG A 207 13.85 -13.23 -3.85
CA ARG A 207 15.02 -14.13 -3.82
C ARG A 207 15.75 -14.18 -5.16
N SER A 208 15.07 -13.82 -6.24
CA SER A 208 15.58 -13.91 -7.60
C SER A 208 15.48 -12.59 -8.34
N PRO A 209 16.16 -11.52 -7.86
CA PRO A 209 15.99 -10.17 -8.39
C PRO A 209 16.33 -10.02 -9.88
N ALA A 210 17.21 -10.87 -10.40
CA ALA A 210 17.63 -10.86 -11.80
C ALA A 210 16.67 -11.62 -12.75
N ALA A 211 15.72 -12.39 -12.22
CA ALA A 211 14.80 -13.19 -13.03
C ALA A 211 13.72 -12.38 -13.74
N GLY A 212 13.57 -11.09 -13.37
CA GLY A 212 12.49 -10.25 -13.87
C GLY A 212 11.14 -10.53 -13.20
N PRO A 213 10.04 -9.98 -13.74
CA PRO A 213 8.72 -10.15 -13.16
C PRO A 213 8.18 -11.59 -13.35
N LEU A 214 7.44 -12.08 -12.36
CA LEU A 214 6.73 -13.35 -12.39
C LEU A 214 5.44 -13.25 -13.19
N CYS A 215 4.69 -12.15 -12.98
CA CYS A 215 3.40 -11.91 -13.61
C CYS A 215 3.27 -10.44 -14.02
N LEU A 216 2.53 -10.21 -15.10
CA LEU A 216 2.17 -8.88 -15.61
C LEU A 216 0.66 -8.76 -15.69
N MET A 217 0.09 -7.72 -15.07
CA MET A 217 -1.33 -7.40 -15.11
C MET A 217 -1.50 -6.04 -15.77
N GLN A 218 -2.17 -6.02 -16.92
CA GLN A 218 -2.38 -4.84 -17.76
C GLN A 218 -3.86 -4.56 -17.89
N GLY A 219 -4.23 -3.27 -17.92
CA GLY A 219 -5.62 -2.87 -18.10
C GLY A 219 -5.92 -1.47 -17.60
N HIS A 220 -5.22 -0.95 -16.59
CA HIS A 220 -5.36 0.44 -16.18
C HIS A 220 -4.89 1.39 -17.29
N GLU A 221 -5.63 2.49 -17.46
CA GLU A 221 -5.33 3.52 -18.46
C GLU A 221 -4.43 4.64 -17.90
N TYR A 222 -4.41 4.79 -16.57
CA TYR A 222 -3.58 5.77 -15.85
C TYR A 222 -2.84 5.09 -14.71
N ALA A 223 -1.98 5.87 -14.06
CA ALA A 223 -1.10 5.40 -13.00
C ALA A 223 -1.83 4.58 -11.91
N VAL A 224 -1.22 3.46 -11.55
CA VAL A 224 -1.66 2.63 -10.41
C VAL A 224 -1.17 3.29 -9.12
N ARG A 225 -2.09 3.88 -8.37
CA ARG A 225 -1.76 4.67 -7.17
C ARG A 225 -1.64 3.83 -5.91
N ARG A 226 -2.46 2.78 -5.80
CA ARG A 226 -2.45 1.87 -4.65
C ARG A 226 -2.77 0.45 -5.09
N LEU A 227 -2.17 -0.51 -4.41
CA LEU A 227 -2.53 -1.92 -4.55
C LEU A 227 -2.49 -2.61 -3.20
N ALA A 228 -3.24 -3.71 -3.08
CA ALA A 228 -3.26 -4.54 -1.89
C ALA A 228 -3.55 -6.00 -2.25
N TRP A 229 -2.74 -6.92 -1.72
CA TRP A 229 -3.00 -8.35 -1.80
C TRP A 229 -4.17 -8.74 -0.91
N SER A 230 -4.98 -9.66 -1.40
CA SER A 230 -6.08 -10.24 -0.63
C SER A 230 -5.53 -11.00 0.60
N PRO A 231 -6.12 -10.82 1.77
CA PRO A 231 -5.83 -11.65 2.94
C PRO A 231 -6.60 -12.99 2.93
N HIS A 232 -7.48 -13.21 1.93
CA HIS A 232 -8.36 -14.38 1.85
C HIS A 232 -8.02 -15.30 0.68
N ALA A 233 -7.21 -14.84 -0.29
CA ALA A 233 -6.79 -15.62 -1.45
C ALA A 233 -5.35 -15.28 -1.84
N SER A 234 -4.54 -16.30 -2.06
CA SER A 234 -3.09 -16.14 -2.29
C SER A 234 -2.74 -15.57 -3.66
N ASP A 235 -3.67 -15.61 -4.59
CA ASP A 235 -3.51 -15.25 -6.00
C ASP A 235 -4.37 -14.04 -6.42
N VAL A 236 -5.03 -13.37 -5.46
CA VAL A 236 -5.91 -12.24 -5.73
C VAL A 236 -5.34 -10.96 -5.15
N LEU A 237 -5.38 -9.88 -5.93
CA LEU A 237 -5.03 -8.53 -5.47
C LEU A 237 -5.97 -7.48 -6.07
N ILE A 238 -6.05 -6.32 -5.42
CA ILE A 238 -6.79 -5.15 -5.91
C ILE A 238 -5.84 -3.99 -6.19
N SER A 239 -6.25 -3.13 -7.10
CA SER A 239 -5.55 -1.88 -7.40
C SER A 239 -6.52 -0.73 -7.58
N GLY A 240 -6.14 0.46 -7.12
CA GLY A 240 -6.80 1.72 -7.40
C GLY A 240 -5.92 2.60 -8.29
N SER A 241 -6.52 3.26 -9.26
CA SER A 241 -5.82 4.04 -10.27
C SER A 241 -6.43 5.43 -10.47
N TYR A 242 -5.64 6.30 -11.07
CA TYR A 242 -6.08 7.59 -11.56
C TYR A 242 -7.05 7.49 -12.77
N ASP A 243 -7.30 6.28 -13.30
CA ASP A 243 -8.38 6.03 -14.24
C ASP A 243 -9.77 5.93 -13.59
N MET A 244 -9.88 6.33 -12.30
CA MET A 244 -11.12 6.33 -11.50
C MET A 244 -11.69 4.94 -11.23
N THR A 245 -10.93 3.88 -11.50
CA THR A 245 -11.37 2.50 -11.30
C THR A 245 -10.60 1.80 -10.18
N VAL A 246 -11.30 0.85 -9.53
CA VAL A 246 -10.66 -0.21 -8.76
C VAL A 246 -10.78 -1.50 -9.54
N ARG A 247 -9.66 -2.21 -9.71
CA ARG A 247 -9.64 -3.47 -10.45
C ARG A 247 -9.21 -4.62 -9.56
N LEU A 248 -9.84 -5.76 -9.79
CA LEU A 248 -9.54 -7.03 -9.15
C LEU A 248 -8.76 -7.90 -10.13
N TRP A 249 -7.67 -8.51 -9.66
CA TRP A 249 -6.75 -9.27 -10.48
C TRP A 249 -6.46 -10.64 -9.88
N ASN A 250 -6.20 -11.60 -10.78
CA ASN A 250 -5.61 -12.89 -10.45
C ASN A 250 -4.14 -12.89 -10.87
N ASP A 251 -3.25 -13.21 -9.93
CA ASP A 251 -1.84 -13.44 -10.17
C ASP A 251 -1.60 -14.87 -10.63
N ALA A 252 -1.23 -15.05 -11.89
CA ALA A 252 -0.97 -16.35 -12.47
C ALA A 252 0.40 -16.94 -12.10
N SER A 253 1.20 -16.28 -11.26
CA SER A 253 2.57 -16.68 -10.94
C SER A 253 2.66 -18.04 -10.24
N ALA A 254 1.66 -18.39 -9.41
CA ALA A 254 1.62 -19.62 -8.65
C ALA A 254 1.39 -20.90 -9.49
N HIS A 255 0.91 -20.77 -10.73
CA HIS A 255 0.67 -21.94 -11.57
C HIS A 255 1.96 -22.41 -12.24
N PRO A 256 2.35 -23.67 -12.12
CA PRO A 256 3.54 -24.22 -12.80
C PRO A 256 3.33 -24.13 -14.30
N SER A 257 4.08 -23.27 -14.97
CA SER A 257 4.23 -23.33 -16.43
C SER A 257 5.54 -24.00 -16.76
N GLY A 258 5.57 -24.68 -17.91
CA GLY A 258 6.78 -25.32 -18.40
C GLY A 258 7.98 -24.37 -18.56
N PRO A 259 9.14 -24.84 -19.01
CA PRO A 259 10.45 -24.21 -18.90
C PRO A 259 10.65 -22.94 -19.76
N LEU A 260 9.62 -22.26 -20.21
CA LEU A 260 9.72 -21.03 -20.99
C LEU A 260 9.84 -19.81 -20.07
N ALA A 261 11.02 -19.22 -20.07
CA ALA A 261 11.38 -18.02 -19.36
C ALA A 261 10.57 -16.80 -19.87
N GLY A 262 9.67 -16.28 -19.02
CA GLY A 262 8.95 -15.03 -19.27
C GLY A 262 7.87 -14.78 -18.22
N ALA A 263 7.54 -13.50 -17.98
CA ALA A 263 6.45 -13.14 -17.10
C ALA A 263 5.12 -13.66 -17.63
N LYS A 264 4.31 -14.25 -16.75
CA LYS A 264 2.97 -14.72 -17.10
C LYS A 264 1.99 -13.56 -17.22
N PRO A 265 1.00 -13.61 -18.11
CA PRO A 265 -0.10 -12.67 -18.07
C PRO A 265 -1.01 -12.99 -16.89
N GLY A 266 -1.27 -11.99 -16.05
CA GLY A 266 -2.32 -12.07 -15.05
C GLY A 266 -3.69 -11.74 -15.65
N HIS A 267 -4.75 -12.06 -14.92
CA HIS A 267 -6.12 -11.92 -15.40
C HIS A 267 -6.88 -10.89 -14.59
N GLN A 268 -7.60 -9.99 -15.28
CA GLN A 268 -8.55 -9.10 -14.64
C GLN A 268 -9.82 -9.90 -14.29
N LEU A 269 -10.16 -9.92 -13.00
CA LEU A 269 -11.37 -10.61 -12.50
C LEU A 269 -12.60 -9.70 -12.51
N GLY A 270 -12.39 -8.38 -12.36
CA GLY A 270 -13.48 -7.43 -12.37
C GLY A 270 -13.01 -5.98 -12.22
N VAL A 271 -13.96 -5.06 -12.51
CA VAL A 271 -13.74 -3.61 -12.42
C VAL A 271 -14.89 -2.97 -11.64
N MET A 272 -14.53 -2.15 -10.64
CA MET A 272 -15.47 -1.26 -9.95
C MET A 272 -15.20 0.18 -10.43
N ASN A 273 -16.23 0.82 -11.00
CA ASN A 273 -16.17 2.12 -11.66
C ASN A 273 -17.14 3.14 -11.03
N ARG A 274 -17.27 3.11 -9.69
CA ARG A 274 -18.20 4.01 -8.97
C ARG A 274 -17.56 5.32 -8.53
N HIS A 275 -16.23 5.38 -8.50
CA HIS A 275 -15.53 6.63 -8.28
C HIS A 275 -15.65 7.53 -9.51
N THR A 276 -15.73 8.83 -9.27
CA THR A 276 -15.85 9.87 -10.30
C THR A 276 -14.60 10.74 -10.40
N GLU A 277 -13.62 10.47 -9.54
CA GLU A 277 -12.30 11.08 -9.48
C GLU A 277 -11.24 10.02 -9.15
N PHE A 278 -9.98 10.40 -9.12
CA PHE A 278 -8.82 9.55 -8.90
C PHE A 278 -8.97 8.67 -7.66
N VAL A 279 -8.81 7.37 -7.83
CA VAL A 279 -8.77 6.44 -6.70
C VAL A 279 -7.37 6.45 -6.08
N THR A 280 -7.30 6.85 -4.83
CA THR A 280 -6.04 7.08 -4.12
C THR A 280 -5.74 6.04 -3.04
N GLY A 281 -6.74 5.29 -2.61
CA GLY A 281 -6.58 4.28 -1.57
C GLY A 281 -7.49 3.08 -1.78
N VAL A 282 -6.94 1.89 -1.51
CA VAL A 282 -7.68 0.62 -1.44
C VAL A 282 -7.15 -0.21 -0.29
N ASP A 283 -8.02 -0.98 0.35
CA ASP A 283 -7.64 -1.95 1.39
C ASP A 283 -8.67 -3.06 1.52
N TRP A 284 -8.24 -4.22 2.02
CA TRP A 284 -9.08 -5.37 2.29
C TRP A 284 -9.51 -5.43 3.75
N CYS A 285 -10.75 -5.84 4.00
CA CYS A 285 -11.16 -6.26 5.32
C CYS A 285 -10.52 -7.61 5.67
N LEU A 286 -9.90 -7.70 6.84
CA LEU A 286 -9.23 -8.92 7.30
C LEU A 286 -10.18 -9.95 7.89
N PHE A 287 -11.36 -9.51 8.37
CA PHE A 287 -12.27 -10.31 9.18
C PHE A 287 -13.64 -10.45 8.52
N GLY A 288 -14.45 -11.34 9.05
CA GLY A 288 -15.81 -11.57 8.60
C GLY A 288 -15.90 -12.43 7.34
N VAL A 289 -16.94 -12.21 6.55
CA VAL A 289 -17.09 -12.87 5.25
C VAL A 289 -16.06 -12.29 4.28
N GLY A 290 -15.19 -13.12 3.73
CA GLY A 290 -14.13 -12.68 2.81
C GLY A 290 -14.69 -11.94 1.59
N GLY A 291 -13.94 -10.94 1.12
CA GLY A 291 -14.28 -10.20 -0.09
C GLY A 291 -14.61 -8.72 0.14
N TRP A 292 -14.80 -8.27 1.36
CA TRP A 292 -15.06 -6.85 1.63
C TRP A 292 -13.82 -5.99 1.39
N VAL A 293 -14.01 -4.91 0.65
CA VAL A 293 -12.99 -3.95 0.24
C VAL A 293 -13.43 -2.54 0.62
N ALA A 294 -12.47 -1.71 1.04
CA ALA A 294 -12.61 -0.26 1.11
C ALA A 294 -11.87 0.40 -0.04
N SER A 295 -12.47 1.38 -0.68
CA SER A 295 -11.80 2.26 -1.64
C SER A 295 -12.15 3.71 -1.39
N VAL A 296 -11.18 4.61 -1.68
CA VAL A 296 -11.35 6.05 -1.51
C VAL A 296 -10.79 6.79 -2.72
N GLY A 297 -11.39 7.93 -3.03
CA GLY A 297 -10.97 8.75 -4.15
C GLY A 297 -11.14 10.25 -3.87
N TRP A 298 -10.59 11.08 -4.75
CA TRP A 298 -10.70 12.54 -4.67
C TRP A 298 -12.13 13.06 -4.89
N ASP A 299 -13.07 12.17 -5.22
CA ASP A 299 -14.51 12.43 -5.25
C ASP A 299 -15.15 12.55 -3.85
N GLU A 300 -14.33 12.62 -2.79
CA GLU A 300 -14.75 12.69 -1.38
C GLU A 300 -15.56 11.46 -0.92
N ARG A 301 -15.43 10.33 -1.62
CA ARG A 301 -16.16 9.10 -1.29
C ARG A 301 -15.27 8.08 -0.64
N VAL A 302 -15.83 7.44 0.38
CA VAL A 302 -15.37 6.19 0.96
C VAL A 302 -16.41 5.13 0.59
N LEU A 303 -16.02 4.16 -0.20
CA LEU A 303 -16.88 3.06 -0.65
C LEU A 303 -16.44 1.76 0.03
N LEU A 304 -17.37 1.10 0.71
CA LEU A 304 -17.20 -0.24 1.26
C LEU A 304 -18.07 -1.20 0.45
N TRP A 305 -17.47 -2.21 -0.14
CA TRP A 305 -18.17 -3.08 -1.09
C TRP A 305 -17.60 -4.50 -1.09
N ASP A 306 -18.41 -5.45 -1.54
CA ASP A 306 -18.02 -6.85 -1.65
C ASP A 306 -17.45 -7.14 -3.05
N SER A 307 -16.18 -7.53 -3.11
CA SER A 307 -15.49 -7.84 -4.36
C SER A 307 -16.07 -9.07 -5.08
N ASN A 308 -16.76 -9.95 -4.36
CA ASN A 308 -17.40 -11.12 -4.95
C ASN A 308 -18.46 -10.76 -5.99
N ILE A 309 -19.07 -9.57 -5.90
CA ILE A 309 -20.01 -9.07 -6.92
C ILE A 309 -19.37 -8.86 -8.29
N LEU A 310 -18.06 -8.65 -8.35
CA LEU A 310 -17.30 -8.44 -9.59
C LEU A 310 -16.86 -9.75 -10.23
N MET A 311 -16.73 -10.83 -9.47
CA MET A 311 -16.22 -12.11 -9.95
C MET A 311 -17.25 -12.95 -10.66
N GLY A 312 -18.54 -12.50 -10.70
CA GLY A 312 -19.65 -13.31 -11.23
C GLY A 312 -19.96 -14.54 -10.36
N PRO A 313 -21.04 -15.28 -10.66
CA PRO A 313 -21.32 -16.52 -9.96
C PRO A 313 -20.30 -17.60 -10.37
N GLY A 314 -19.18 -17.64 -9.65
CA GLY A 314 -18.23 -18.75 -9.75
C GLY A 314 -18.86 -20.07 -9.31
N PRO A 315 -18.33 -21.23 -9.71
CA PRO A 315 -18.81 -22.52 -9.22
C PRO A 315 -18.74 -22.51 -7.69
N ARG A 316 -19.90 -22.67 -7.05
CA ARG A 316 -19.99 -22.80 -5.60
C ARG A 316 -19.13 -24.00 -5.18
N ARG A 317 -18.05 -23.75 -4.47
CA ARG A 317 -17.27 -24.80 -3.81
C ARG A 317 -17.93 -25.17 -2.49
#